data_1e702f353adec1d3ef44c32926b79c4e
#
_entry.id   1e702f353adec1d3ef44c32926b79c4e
#
_cell.length_a   1.000
_cell.length_b   1.000
_cell.length_c   1.000
_cell.angle_alpha   90.00
_cell.angle_beta   90.00
_cell.angle_gamma   90.00
#
_symmetry.space_group_name_H-M   'P 1'
#
loop_
_entity.id
_entity.type
_entity.pdbx_description
1 polymer ?
#
loop_
_entity_poly.entity_id
_entity_poly.type
_entity_poly.pdbx_seq_one_letter_code
_entity_poly.pdbx_strand_id
1 'polypeptide(L)'
;MKVGIVGYGQIGRGVVEAIGKGEAGDTELVAILVRDKAKAAAAGASNGLTDDVAAFLSGDFDLVVELGGHDALRQYAISVLEAGKDLLTLSVGAFADAAFLESVTVAAKSAGRRVLIPSGAIAGLDMISAAALAPIDSATHTTRKNPRAFTPEQLGGQKPDKEAVLLFDGPARQGVGKFPENVNVAAAVSIAGIGLDRTRLRVYADPGVERNTHEVEVRGYFGRVRIEVENIPSDNPKTGRIVALSVAKALRNQSAPFVIGL
;
A
#
# COMPACT_ATOMS: atom_id res chain seq x y z
N MET A 1 21.31 4.30 -4.24
CA MET A 1 20.79 3.35 -3.25
C MET A 1 20.46 2.03 -3.94
N LYS A 2 20.86 0.88 -3.35
CA LYS A 2 20.58 -0.44 -3.92
C LYS A 2 19.32 -1.04 -3.32
N VAL A 3 18.47 -1.69 -4.15
CA VAL A 3 17.19 -2.26 -3.71
C VAL A 3 16.97 -3.67 -4.26
N GLY A 4 16.28 -4.50 -3.47
CA GLY A 4 15.66 -5.73 -3.90
C GLY A 4 14.13 -5.55 -4.00
N ILE A 5 13.47 -6.21 -4.95
CA ILE A 5 12.01 -6.16 -5.09
C ILE A 5 11.41 -7.54 -4.83
N VAL A 6 10.35 -7.63 -4.06
CA VAL A 6 9.52 -8.82 -3.90
C VAL A 6 8.25 -8.64 -4.72
N GLY A 7 8.06 -9.49 -5.74
CA GLY A 7 6.90 -9.44 -6.62
C GLY A 7 7.13 -8.64 -7.91
N TYR A 8 6.71 -9.23 -9.05
CA TYR A 8 6.82 -8.65 -10.38
C TYR A 8 5.46 -8.64 -11.11
N GLY A 9 4.43 -8.20 -10.37
CA GLY A 9 3.10 -7.93 -10.92
C GLY A 9 3.04 -6.56 -11.62
N GLN A 10 1.81 -6.06 -11.86
CA GLN A 10 1.59 -4.77 -12.54
C GLN A 10 2.35 -3.60 -11.86
N ILE A 11 2.26 -3.51 -10.52
CA ILE A 11 2.94 -2.44 -9.77
C ILE A 11 4.46 -2.66 -9.83
N GLY A 12 4.94 -3.90 -9.63
CA GLY A 12 6.36 -4.22 -9.68
C GLY A 12 6.99 -3.84 -11.01
N ARG A 13 6.33 -4.13 -12.14
CA ARG A 13 6.77 -3.72 -13.48
C ARG A 13 6.87 -2.21 -13.60
N GLY A 14 5.84 -1.48 -13.13
CA GLY A 14 5.86 -0.02 -13.17
C GLY A 14 6.97 0.59 -12.31
N VAL A 15 7.29 -0.01 -11.16
CA VAL A 15 8.41 0.43 -10.32
C VAL A 15 9.76 0.15 -10.99
N VAL A 16 9.95 -1.03 -11.57
CA VAL A 16 11.16 -1.38 -12.31
C VAL A 16 11.36 -0.46 -13.52
N GLU A 17 10.28 -0.15 -14.23
CA GLU A 17 10.31 0.82 -15.34
C GLU A 17 10.70 2.21 -14.85
N ALA A 18 10.14 2.69 -13.73
CA ALA A 18 10.49 3.98 -13.14
C ALA A 18 11.95 4.05 -12.69
N ILE A 19 12.49 2.96 -12.11
CA ILE A 19 13.93 2.86 -11.80
C ILE A 19 14.76 2.97 -13.09
N GLY A 20 14.41 2.21 -14.12
CA GLY A 20 15.13 2.24 -15.40
C GLY A 20 15.11 3.59 -16.11
N LYS A 21 14.08 4.41 -15.88
CA LYS A 21 13.94 5.79 -16.38
C LYS A 21 14.63 6.84 -15.50
N GLY A 22 15.18 6.48 -14.35
CA GLY A 22 15.75 7.42 -13.37
C GLY A 22 14.70 8.22 -12.57
N GLU A 23 13.40 7.85 -12.67
CA GLU A 23 12.31 8.54 -11.96
C GLU A 23 12.33 8.23 -10.44
N ALA A 24 12.99 7.13 -10.06
CA ALA A 24 13.21 6.72 -8.67
C ALA A 24 14.51 7.30 -8.05
N GLY A 25 15.12 8.33 -8.68
CA GLY A 25 16.40 8.90 -8.25
C GLY A 25 17.56 7.92 -8.45
N ASP A 26 18.62 8.05 -7.65
CA ASP A 26 19.82 7.20 -7.72
C ASP A 26 19.55 5.79 -7.13
N THR A 27 18.52 5.11 -7.65
CA THR A 27 18.13 3.77 -7.22
C THR A 27 18.61 2.73 -8.22
N GLU A 28 19.35 1.73 -7.73
CA GLU A 28 19.83 0.57 -8.49
C GLU A 28 19.01 -0.68 -8.08
N LEU A 29 18.42 -1.35 -9.05
CA LEU A 29 17.74 -2.64 -8.84
C LEU A 29 18.78 -3.77 -8.89
N VAL A 30 18.96 -4.48 -7.78
CA VAL A 30 19.90 -5.59 -7.65
C VAL A 30 19.25 -6.96 -7.89
N ALA A 31 18.06 -7.18 -7.29
CA ALA A 31 17.40 -8.48 -7.35
C ALA A 31 15.88 -8.37 -7.36
N ILE A 32 15.22 -9.35 -7.97
CA ILE A 32 13.76 -9.50 -7.96
C ILE A 32 13.41 -10.92 -7.48
N LEU A 33 12.76 -11.00 -6.31
CA LEU A 33 12.24 -12.26 -5.76
C LEU A 33 10.82 -12.49 -6.29
N VAL A 34 10.59 -13.64 -6.90
CA VAL A 34 9.28 -14.07 -7.42
C VAL A 34 9.03 -15.54 -7.11
N ARG A 35 7.76 -15.95 -7.12
CA ARG A 35 7.38 -17.37 -6.95
C ARG A 35 7.56 -18.19 -8.24
N ASP A 36 7.44 -17.54 -9.40
CA ASP A 36 7.49 -18.15 -10.73
C ASP A 36 8.40 -17.34 -11.64
N LYS A 37 9.64 -17.79 -11.77
CA LYS A 37 10.65 -17.14 -12.62
C LYS A 37 10.28 -17.13 -14.10
N ALA A 38 9.69 -18.22 -14.60
CA ALA A 38 9.33 -18.33 -16.00
C ALA A 38 8.25 -17.29 -16.38
N LYS A 39 7.23 -17.14 -15.54
CA LYS A 39 6.20 -16.13 -15.71
C LYS A 39 6.74 -14.70 -15.61
N ALA A 40 7.65 -14.45 -14.67
CA ALA A 40 8.24 -13.13 -14.50
C ALA A 40 9.17 -12.77 -15.66
N ALA A 41 9.99 -13.72 -16.14
CA ALA A 41 10.84 -13.54 -17.31
C ALA A 41 10.00 -13.28 -18.58
N ALA A 42 8.92 -14.03 -18.79
CA ALA A 42 7.99 -13.78 -19.90
C ALA A 42 7.30 -12.40 -19.82
N ALA A 43 7.19 -11.83 -18.61
CA ALA A 43 6.68 -10.48 -18.37
C ALA A 43 7.78 -9.38 -18.45
N GLY A 44 9.02 -9.73 -18.87
CA GLY A 44 10.12 -8.79 -19.08
C GLY A 44 11.08 -8.58 -17.92
N ALA A 45 10.98 -9.39 -16.82
CA ALA A 45 11.98 -9.35 -15.77
C ALA A 45 13.29 -9.95 -16.27
N SER A 46 14.40 -9.22 -16.15
CA SER A 46 15.69 -9.64 -16.72
C SER A 46 16.83 -9.67 -15.70
N ASN A 47 16.89 -8.75 -14.74
CA ASN A 47 18.04 -8.60 -13.86
C ASN A 47 17.78 -9.18 -12.47
N GLY A 48 18.72 -10.00 -11.97
CA GLY A 48 18.70 -10.50 -10.59
C GLY A 48 17.45 -11.34 -10.23
N LEU A 49 16.79 -11.97 -11.22
CA LEU A 49 15.57 -12.74 -11.01
C LEU A 49 15.85 -14.03 -10.25
N THR A 50 15.21 -14.18 -9.09
CA THR A 50 15.36 -15.37 -8.23
C THR A 50 14.02 -15.81 -7.61
N ASP A 51 13.93 -17.10 -7.28
CA ASP A 51 12.89 -17.70 -6.42
C ASP A 51 13.51 -18.23 -5.10
N ASP A 52 14.81 -18.10 -4.94
CA ASP A 52 15.54 -18.45 -3.73
C ASP A 52 15.57 -17.26 -2.76
N VAL A 53 14.86 -17.40 -1.64
CA VAL A 53 14.76 -16.37 -0.61
C VAL A 53 16.10 -16.11 0.08
N ALA A 54 16.90 -17.16 0.33
CA ALA A 54 18.19 -17.02 1.00
C ALA A 54 19.19 -16.28 0.11
N ALA A 55 19.25 -16.64 -1.17
CA ALA A 55 20.05 -15.93 -2.17
C ALA A 55 19.59 -14.47 -2.32
N PHE A 56 18.28 -14.21 -2.31
CA PHE A 56 17.75 -12.86 -2.36
C PHE A 56 18.19 -12.04 -1.13
N LEU A 57 17.97 -12.55 0.08
CA LEU A 57 18.28 -11.84 1.31
C LEU A 57 19.78 -11.62 1.53
N SER A 58 20.66 -12.46 0.96
CA SER A 58 22.12 -12.26 0.98
C SER A 58 22.62 -11.24 -0.04
N GLY A 59 21.75 -10.71 -0.90
CA GLY A 59 22.11 -9.72 -1.92
C GLY A 59 22.61 -8.39 -1.32
N ASP A 60 23.50 -7.71 -2.04
CA ASP A 60 24.09 -6.42 -1.65
C ASP A 60 23.12 -5.26 -1.91
N PHE A 61 22.12 -5.12 -1.04
CA PHE A 61 21.17 -4.00 -1.02
C PHE A 61 20.63 -3.75 0.40
N ASP A 62 20.20 -2.52 0.67
CA ASP A 62 19.80 -2.06 2.00
C ASP A 62 18.28 -1.99 2.19
N LEU A 63 17.51 -2.00 1.11
CA LEU A 63 16.06 -1.84 1.13
C LEU A 63 15.38 -2.91 0.27
N VAL A 64 14.35 -3.54 0.83
CA VAL A 64 13.43 -4.41 0.10
C VAL A 64 12.15 -3.65 -0.18
N VAL A 65 11.69 -3.67 -1.43
CA VAL A 65 10.40 -3.13 -1.87
C VAL A 65 9.42 -4.29 -2.06
N GLU A 66 8.47 -4.45 -1.15
CA GLU A 66 7.48 -5.52 -1.19
C GLU A 66 6.23 -5.08 -1.99
N LEU A 67 5.97 -5.77 -3.09
CA LEU A 67 4.88 -5.55 -4.06
C LEU A 67 4.18 -6.87 -4.42
N GLY A 68 4.40 -7.93 -3.64
CA GLY A 68 3.91 -9.29 -3.88
C GLY A 68 2.53 -9.58 -3.27
N GLY A 69 2.00 -8.67 -2.43
CA GLY A 69 0.72 -8.82 -1.76
C GLY A 69 0.83 -9.30 -0.31
N HIS A 70 -0.34 -9.37 0.37
CA HIS A 70 -0.39 -9.64 1.81
C HIS A 70 0.32 -10.93 2.23
N ASP A 71 0.19 -12.00 1.44
CA ASP A 71 0.84 -13.28 1.74
C ASP A 71 2.36 -13.17 1.65
N ALA A 72 2.87 -12.44 0.65
CA ALA A 72 4.31 -12.20 0.49
C ALA A 72 4.84 -11.35 1.65
N LEU A 73 4.10 -10.30 2.05
CA LEU A 73 4.48 -9.48 3.20
C LEU A 73 4.53 -10.34 4.48
N ARG A 74 3.51 -11.15 4.74
CA ARG A 74 3.49 -12.06 5.91
C ARG A 74 4.65 -13.04 5.90
N GLN A 75 4.98 -13.56 4.73
CA GLN A 75 6.05 -14.54 4.57
C GLN A 75 7.44 -13.95 4.78
N TYR A 76 7.68 -12.72 4.31
CA TYR A 76 9.05 -12.21 4.18
C TYR A 76 9.39 -11.03 5.10
N ALA A 77 8.41 -10.31 5.67
CA ALA A 77 8.66 -9.06 6.38
C ALA A 77 9.71 -9.20 7.51
N ILE A 78 9.53 -10.21 8.36
CA ILE A 78 10.43 -10.42 9.51
C ILE A 78 11.83 -10.81 9.03
N SER A 79 11.93 -11.79 8.11
CA SER A 79 13.23 -12.23 7.57
C SER A 79 13.98 -11.13 6.84
N VAL A 80 13.30 -10.21 6.17
CA VAL A 80 13.90 -9.01 5.55
C VAL A 80 14.54 -8.11 6.61
N LEU A 81 13.82 -7.82 7.68
CA LEU A 81 14.30 -6.96 8.76
C LEU A 81 15.46 -7.62 9.51
N GLU A 82 15.35 -8.92 9.83
CA GLU A 82 16.40 -9.71 10.49
C GLU A 82 17.67 -9.85 9.62
N ALA A 83 17.52 -9.86 8.28
CA ALA A 83 18.65 -9.78 7.36
C ALA A 83 19.29 -8.38 7.29
N GLY A 84 18.89 -7.46 8.16
CA GLY A 84 19.46 -6.13 8.25
C GLY A 84 19.06 -5.18 7.12
N LYS A 85 17.87 -5.35 6.54
CA LYS A 85 17.35 -4.52 5.43
C LYS A 85 16.11 -3.75 5.86
N ASP A 86 15.97 -2.50 5.40
CA ASP A 86 14.72 -1.76 5.52
C ASP A 86 13.64 -2.40 4.63
N LEU A 87 12.38 -2.23 4.99
CA LEU A 87 11.24 -2.78 4.26
C LEU A 87 10.30 -1.65 3.82
N LEU A 88 10.13 -1.45 2.51
CA LEU A 88 9.08 -0.61 1.95
C LEU A 88 7.95 -1.51 1.45
N THR A 89 6.70 -1.29 1.87
CA THR A 89 5.58 -2.16 1.49
C THR A 89 4.34 -1.38 1.06
N LEU A 90 3.63 -1.93 0.07
CA LEU A 90 2.28 -1.52 -0.32
C LEU A 90 1.19 -2.44 0.23
N SER A 91 1.56 -3.58 0.80
CA SER A 91 0.62 -4.60 1.27
C SER A 91 0.12 -4.32 2.70
N VAL A 92 -0.14 -3.03 2.97
CA VAL A 92 -0.45 -2.48 4.30
C VAL A 92 -1.66 -3.15 4.96
N GLY A 93 -2.58 -3.69 4.16
CA GLY A 93 -3.74 -4.41 4.67
C GLY A 93 -3.41 -5.64 5.50
N ALA A 94 -2.23 -6.25 5.33
CA ALA A 94 -1.78 -7.35 6.18
C ALA A 94 -1.62 -6.92 7.65
N PHE A 95 -1.32 -5.65 7.91
CA PHE A 95 -1.21 -5.07 9.24
C PHE A 95 -2.56 -4.82 9.95
N ALA A 96 -3.68 -5.14 9.30
CA ALA A 96 -4.96 -5.23 9.98
C ALA A 96 -4.97 -6.33 11.06
N ASP A 97 -4.12 -7.33 10.93
CA ASP A 97 -3.77 -8.28 11.97
C ASP A 97 -2.82 -7.59 12.97
N ALA A 98 -3.32 -7.32 14.17
CA ALA A 98 -2.57 -6.60 15.20
C ALA A 98 -1.34 -7.36 15.68
N ALA A 99 -1.43 -8.69 15.79
CA ALA A 99 -0.30 -9.53 16.21
C ALA A 99 0.83 -9.52 15.16
N PHE A 100 0.47 -9.53 13.87
CA PHE A 100 1.43 -9.42 12.80
C PHE A 100 2.09 -8.02 12.78
N LEU A 101 1.31 -6.94 12.92
CA LEU A 101 1.85 -5.58 13.00
C LEU A 101 2.85 -5.45 14.17
N GLU A 102 2.48 -5.97 15.35
CA GLU A 102 3.36 -5.96 16.53
C GLU A 102 4.65 -6.75 16.27
N SER A 103 4.55 -7.96 15.73
CA SER A 103 5.72 -8.81 15.42
C SER A 103 6.69 -8.12 14.46
N VAL A 104 6.17 -7.49 13.41
CA VAL A 104 7.00 -6.74 12.44
C VAL A 104 7.61 -5.50 13.08
N THR A 105 6.87 -4.81 13.95
CA THR A 105 7.37 -3.64 14.68
C THR A 105 8.51 -4.02 15.63
N VAL A 106 8.36 -5.13 16.35
CA VAL A 106 9.40 -5.66 17.24
C VAL A 106 10.64 -6.07 16.44
N ALA A 107 10.47 -6.78 15.33
CA ALA A 107 11.58 -7.18 14.46
C ALA A 107 12.33 -5.97 13.91
N ALA A 108 11.61 -4.95 13.41
CA ALA A 108 12.21 -3.71 12.92
C ALA A 108 13.04 -3.02 14.00
N LYS A 109 12.48 -2.86 15.21
CA LYS A 109 13.16 -2.24 16.34
C LYS A 109 14.40 -3.03 16.77
N SER A 110 14.30 -4.34 16.87
CA SER A 110 15.41 -5.21 17.27
C SER A 110 16.55 -5.22 16.26
N ALA A 111 16.23 -5.16 14.97
CA ALA A 111 17.22 -5.10 13.90
C ALA A 111 17.77 -3.68 13.63
N GLY A 112 17.21 -2.64 14.26
CA GLY A 112 17.53 -1.25 13.95
C GLY A 112 17.15 -0.86 12.52
N ARG A 113 16.05 -1.43 11.99
CA ARG A 113 15.56 -1.23 10.63
C ARG A 113 14.18 -0.57 10.63
N ARG A 114 13.75 -0.11 9.45
CA ARG A 114 12.50 0.63 9.30
C ARG A 114 11.53 -0.11 8.39
N VAL A 115 10.24 0.04 8.70
CA VAL A 115 9.15 -0.27 7.76
C VAL A 115 8.63 1.04 7.20
N LEU A 116 8.62 1.16 5.88
CA LEU A 116 8.26 2.36 5.14
C LEU A 116 6.96 2.09 4.37
N ILE A 117 5.98 2.96 4.54
CA ILE A 117 4.70 2.87 3.86
C ILE A 117 4.56 4.10 2.95
N PRO A 118 4.64 3.94 1.62
CA PRO A 118 4.41 5.03 0.69
C PRO A 118 2.91 5.36 0.61
N SER A 119 2.57 6.50 0.02
CA SER A 119 1.17 6.94 -0.09
C SER A 119 0.26 5.96 -0.86
N GLY A 120 0.81 5.18 -1.78
CA GLY A 120 0.02 4.21 -2.56
C GLY A 120 -1.06 4.90 -3.39
N ALA A 121 -2.31 4.54 -3.16
CA ALA A 121 -3.47 5.05 -3.87
C ALA A 121 -4.15 6.25 -3.16
N ILE A 122 -3.61 6.70 -2.01
CA ILE A 122 -4.17 7.81 -1.22
C ILE A 122 -3.14 8.91 -1.02
N ALA A 123 -3.56 10.13 -0.75
CA ALA A 123 -2.72 11.26 -0.40
C ALA A 123 -2.78 11.56 1.11
N GLY A 124 -1.85 12.38 1.61
CA GLY A 124 -1.91 13.01 2.92
C GLY A 124 -1.64 12.09 4.11
N LEU A 125 -1.00 10.92 3.92
CA LEU A 125 -0.60 10.07 5.04
C LEU A 125 0.39 10.77 5.97
N ASP A 126 1.25 11.63 5.44
CA ASP A 126 2.15 12.53 6.17
C ASP A 126 1.39 13.50 7.07
N MET A 127 0.36 14.16 6.53
CA MET A 127 -0.51 15.06 7.30
C MET A 127 -1.30 14.33 8.38
N ILE A 128 -1.83 13.13 8.09
CA ILE A 128 -2.58 12.32 9.05
C ILE A 128 -1.65 11.85 10.18
N SER A 129 -0.45 11.41 9.84
CA SER A 129 0.55 10.97 10.80
C SER A 129 1.04 12.12 11.69
N ALA A 130 1.24 13.33 11.13
CA ALA A 130 1.54 14.52 11.90
C ALA A 130 0.36 14.91 12.84
N ALA A 131 -0.88 14.83 12.34
CA ALA A 131 -2.07 15.08 13.13
C ALA A 131 -2.21 14.11 14.32
N ALA A 132 -1.76 12.87 14.17
CA ALA A 132 -1.80 11.84 15.21
C ALA A 132 -0.83 12.09 16.38
N LEU A 133 0.06 13.09 16.29
CA LEU A 133 0.86 13.56 17.42
C LEU A 133 0.04 14.35 18.44
N ALA A 134 -1.22 14.71 18.10
CA ALA A 134 -2.18 15.38 18.98
C ALA A 134 -3.51 14.60 18.98
N PRO A 135 -4.47 14.92 19.86
CA PRO A 135 -5.76 14.25 19.87
C PRO A 135 -6.52 14.37 18.54
N ILE A 136 -6.90 13.23 17.98
CA ILE A 136 -7.81 13.10 16.84
C ILE A 136 -9.18 12.68 17.37
N ASP A 137 -10.22 13.45 17.02
CA ASP A 137 -11.60 13.18 17.42
C ASP A 137 -12.25 12.14 16.52
N SER A 138 -12.01 12.23 15.22
CA SER A 138 -12.56 11.32 14.22
C SER A 138 -11.68 11.18 12.99
N ALA A 139 -11.65 9.98 12.42
CA ALA A 139 -11.07 9.68 11.12
C ALA A 139 -12.04 8.81 10.33
N THR A 140 -12.39 9.23 9.12
CA THR A 140 -13.29 8.50 8.23
C THR A 140 -12.64 8.33 6.87
N HIS A 141 -12.59 7.10 6.38
CA HIS A 141 -12.26 6.78 5.00
C HIS A 141 -13.51 6.33 4.26
N THR A 142 -13.88 7.03 3.21
CA THR A 142 -14.97 6.66 2.31
C THR A 142 -14.39 6.23 0.98
N THR A 143 -14.81 5.07 0.49
CA THR A 143 -14.48 4.61 -0.86
C THR A 143 -15.74 4.45 -1.68
N ARG A 144 -15.71 4.94 -2.93
CA ARG A 144 -16.77 4.79 -3.92
C ARG A 144 -16.23 4.07 -5.13
N LYS A 145 -16.93 3.04 -5.57
CA LYS A 145 -16.59 2.25 -6.75
C LYS A 145 -17.83 1.95 -7.57
N ASN A 146 -17.64 1.83 -8.87
CA ASN A 146 -18.68 1.35 -9.73
C ASN A 146 -19.19 -0.03 -9.26
N PRO A 147 -20.50 -0.30 -9.29
CA PRO A 147 -21.08 -1.57 -8.86
C PRO A 147 -20.44 -2.82 -9.47
N ARG A 148 -19.91 -2.72 -10.68
CA ARG A 148 -19.19 -3.82 -11.38
C ARG A 148 -17.89 -4.24 -10.68
N ALA A 149 -17.39 -3.45 -9.75
CA ALA A 149 -16.19 -3.76 -8.97
C ALA A 149 -16.47 -4.66 -7.76
N PHE A 150 -17.74 -4.98 -7.48
CA PHE A 150 -18.15 -5.77 -6.32
C PHE A 150 -18.70 -7.14 -6.77
N THR A 151 -18.49 -8.15 -5.92
CA THR A 151 -19.13 -9.47 -6.13
C THR A 151 -20.60 -9.43 -5.72
N PRO A 152 -21.44 -10.38 -6.20
CA PRO A 152 -22.83 -10.47 -5.76
C PRO A 152 -23.01 -10.58 -4.24
N GLU A 153 -22.10 -11.30 -3.57
CA GLU A 153 -22.08 -11.44 -2.10
C GLU A 153 -21.80 -10.09 -1.43
N GLN A 154 -20.86 -9.31 -1.96
CA GLN A 154 -20.55 -7.97 -1.43
C GLN A 154 -21.70 -6.99 -1.61
N LEU A 155 -22.47 -7.13 -2.70
CA LEU A 155 -23.68 -6.34 -2.94
C LEU A 155 -24.83 -6.74 -2.01
N GLY A 156 -24.82 -7.96 -1.45
CA GLY A 156 -25.86 -8.41 -0.51
C GLY A 156 -27.28 -8.37 -1.06
N GLY A 157 -27.45 -8.61 -2.38
CA GLY A 157 -28.73 -8.55 -3.08
C GLY A 157 -29.18 -7.14 -3.47
N GLN A 158 -28.41 -6.11 -3.16
CA GLN A 158 -28.71 -4.72 -3.57
C GLN A 158 -28.40 -4.52 -5.05
N LYS A 159 -29.16 -3.63 -5.70
CA LYS A 159 -29.02 -3.29 -7.13
C LYS A 159 -28.78 -1.78 -7.26
N PRO A 160 -27.52 -1.33 -7.18
CA PRO A 160 -27.17 0.08 -7.31
C PRO A 160 -27.21 0.54 -8.79
N ASP A 161 -28.41 0.63 -9.36
CA ASP A 161 -28.60 0.93 -10.79
C ASP A 161 -28.62 2.44 -11.08
N LYS A 162 -29.09 3.26 -10.13
CA LYS A 162 -29.26 4.72 -10.32
C LYS A 162 -28.61 5.55 -9.22
N GLU A 163 -28.62 5.06 -8.00
CA GLU A 163 -28.13 5.79 -6.83
C GLU A 163 -27.00 5.00 -6.12
N ALA A 164 -26.13 5.73 -5.45
CA ALA A 164 -25.09 5.14 -4.65
C ALA A 164 -25.67 4.37 -3.46
N VAL A 165 -25.26 3.13 -3.27
CA VAL A 165 -25.68 2.26 -2.18
C VAL A 165 -24.55 2.08 -1.18
N LEU A 166 -24.84 2.33 0.08
CA LEU A 166 -23.92 2.09 1.19
C LEU A 166 -23.87 0.59 1.52
N LEU A 167 -22.75 -0.05 1.22
CA LEU A 167 -22.54 -1.48 1.47
C LEU A 167 -21.96 -1.75 2.86
N PHE A 168 -21.20 -0.79 3.39
CA PHE A 168 -20.58 -0.92 4.71
C PHE A 168 -20.38 0.46 5.36
N ASP A 169 -20.66 0.51 6.67
CA ASP A 169 -20.35 1.65 7.53
C ASP A 169 -19.99 1.13 8.93
N GLY A 170 -18.73 1.25 9.32
CA GLY A 170 -18.26 0.72 10.60
C GLY A 170 -16.75 0.86 10.78
N PRO A 171 -16.19 0.24 11.84
CA PRO A 171 -14.75 0.22 12.08
C PRO A 171 -13.98 -0.37 10.87
N ALA A 172 -12.85 0.26 10.50
CA ALA A 172 -12.03 -0.19 9.38
C ALA A 172 -11.62 -1.66 9.52
N ARG A 173 -11.29 -2.13 10.73
CA ARG A 173 -10.95 -3.53 11.00
C ARG A 173 -12.02 -4.51 10.50
N GLN A 174 -13.29 -4.20 10.70
CA GLN A 174 -14.39 -5.06 10.25
C GLN A 174 -14.61 -5.01 8.73
N GLY A 175 -14.41 -3.84 8.13
CA GLY A 175 -14.57 -3.65 6.70
C GLY A 175 -13.47 -4.29 5.87
N VAL A 176 -12.26 -4.35 6.40
CA VAL A 176 -11.09 -4.98 5.77
C VAL A 176 -11.37 -6.45 5.40
N GLY A 177 -12.02 -7.21 6.27
CA GLY A 177 -12.35 -8.62 6.00
C GLY A 177 -13.44 -8.81 4.93
N LYS A 178 -14.36 -7.82 4.80
CA LYS A 178 -15.48 -7.89 3.85
C LYS A 178 -15.13 -7.38 2.45
N PHE A 179 -14.19 -6.43 2.37
CA PHE A 179 -13.83 -5.73 1.13
C PHE A 179 -12.31 -5.73 0.92
N PRO A 180 -11.70 -6.88 0.62
CA PRO A 180 -10.25 -7.03 0.56
C PRO A 180 -9.56 -6.13 -0.49
N GLU A 181 -10.28 -5.68 -1.53
CA GLU A 181 -9.73 -4.75 -2.52
C GLU A 181 -9.52 -3.31 -1.99
N ASN A 182 -10.09 -2.97 -0.81
CA ASN A 182 -9.98 -1.63 -0.21
C ASN A 182 -9.04 -1.61 1.01
N VAL A 183 -8.51 -2.76 1.37
CA VAL A 183 -7.80 -3.00 2.62
C VAL A 183 -6.57 -2.13 2.78
N ASN A 184 -5.74 -2.01 1.74
CA ASN A 184 -4.47 -1.29 1.85
C ASN A 184 -4.67 0.19 2.17
N VAL A 185 -5.63 0.86 1.51
CA VAL A 185 -5.92 2.29 1.76
C VAL A 185 -6.50 2.49 3.16
N ALA A 186 -7.50 1.68 3.54
CA ALA A 186 -8.13 1.77 4.86
C ALA A 186 -7.11 1.50 5.98
N ALA A 187 -6.23 0.50 5.81
CA ALA A 187 -5.18 0.20 6.77
C ALA A 187 -4.15 1.32 6.86
N ALA A 188 -3.68 1.86 5.72
CA ALA A 188 -2.71 2.95 5.70
C ALA A 188 -3.23 4.20 6.43
N VAL A 189 -4.46 4.63 6.13
CA VAL A 189 -5.12 5.76 6.82
C VAL A 189 -5.28 5.48 8.31
N SER A 190 -5.67 4.26 8.67
CA SER A 190 -5.89 3.87 10.07
C SER A 190 -4.59 3.86 10.87
N ILE A 191 -3.52 3.28 10.31
CA ILE A 191 -2.20 3.18 10.97
C ILE A 191 -1.54 4.56 11.07
N ALA A 192 -1.68 5.39 10.04
CA ALA A 192 -1.21 6.76 10.10
C ALA A 192 -1.96 7.63 11.13
N GLY A 193 -3.22 7.30 11.42
CA GLY A 193 -4.11 8.06 12.30
C GLY A 193 -4.36 7.42 13.67
N ILE A 194 -5.58 6.96 13.90
CA ILE A 194 -6.10 6.52 15.21
C ILE A 194 -6.33 5.02 15.34
N GLY A 195 -5.77 4.24 14.42
CA GLY A 195 -5.88 2.78 14.39
C GLY A 195 -7.18 2.27 13.74
N LEU A 196 -7.18 0.97 13.39
CA LEU A 196 -8.25 0.36 12.61
C LEU A 196 -9.60 0.28 13.35
N ASP A 197 -9.58 0.25 14.68
CA ASP A 197 -10.81 0.10 15.49
C ASP A 197 -11.54 1.44 15.64
N ARG A 198 -10.82 2.57 15.58
CA ARG A 198 -11.38 3.92 15.72
C ARG A 198 -11.61 4.61 14.39
N THR A 199 -10.91 4.20 13.31
CA THR A 199 -11.14 4.73 11.96
C THR A 199 -12.42 4.14 11.40
N ARG A 200 -13.33 5.01 10.93
CA ARG A 200 -14.57 4.62 10.27
C ARG A 200 -14.31 4.37 8.80
N LEU A 201 -14.74 3.22 8.29
CA LEU A 201 -14.73 2.90 6.86
C LEU A 201 -16.15 2.93 6.32
N ARG A 202 -16.35 3.63 5.19
CA ARG A 202 -17.58 3.60 4.40
C ARG A 202 -17.29 3.07 3.01
N VAL A 203 -18.06 2.10 2.57
CA VAL A 203 -17.93 1.52 1.23
C VAL A 203 -19.22 1.72 0.46
N TYR A 204 -19.16 2.39 -0.67
CA TYR A 204 -20.29 2.63 -1.55
C TYR A 204 -20.12 1.91 -2.88
N ALA A 205 -21.15 1.22 -3.34
CA ALA A 205 -21.36 0.89 -4.73
C ALA A 205 -22.09 2.08 -5.39
N ASP A 206 -21.43 2.79 -6.27
CA ASP A 206 -21.89 4.06 -6.83
C ASP A 206 -21.86 4.00 -8.36
N PRO A 207 -23.03 3.94 -9.03
CA PRO A 207 -23.09 3.90 -10.49
C PRO A 207 -22.66 5.22 -11.14
N GLY A 208 -22.66 6.33 -10.37
CA GLY A 208 -22.24 7.65 -10.84
C GLY A 208 -20.73 7.84 -10.92
N VAL A 209 -19.92 6.91 -10.41
CA VAL A 209 -18.47 7.03 -10.49
C VAL A 209 -17.91 6.11 -11.59
N GLU A 210 -17.07 6.67 -12.44
CA GLU A 210 -16.30 5.93 -13.44
C GLU A 210 -14.97 5.42 -12.89
N ARG A 211 -14.46 6.10 -11.86
CA ARG A 211 -13.16 5.88 -11.23
C ARG A 211 -13.31 5.54 -9.75
N ASN A 212 -12.39 4.74 -9.24
CA ASN A 212 -12.34 4.50 -7.80
C ASN A 212 -11.98 5.80 -7.08
N THR A 213 -12.89 6.26 -6.23
CA THR A 213 -12.74 7.49 -5.45
C THR A 213 -12.49 7.12 -3.98
N HIS A 214 -11.49 7.76 -3.40
CA HIS A 214 -11.18 7.67 -1.98
C HIS A 214 -11.28 9.07 -1.37
N GLU A 215 -12.11 9.20 -0.35
CA GLU A 215 -12.21 10.40 0.47
C GLU A 215 -11.75 10.06 1.89
N VAL A 216 -10.87 10.88 2.45
CA VAL A 216 -10.45 10.79 3.85
C VAL A 216 -10.77 12.10 4.54
N GLU A 217 -11.46 12.04 5.66
CA GLU A 217 -11.68 13.18 6.55
C GLU A 217 -11.14 12.85 7.94
N VAL A 218 -10.28 13.73 8.45
CA VAL A 218 -9.75 13.64 9.81
C VAL A 218 -10.01 14.97 10.51
N ARG A 219 -10.53 14.89 11.75
CA ARG A 219 -10.80 16.04 12.63
C ARG A 219 -10.14 15.84 13.98
N GLY A 220 -9.65 16.89 14.57
CA GLY A 220 -9.01 16.85 15.89
C GLY A 220 -8.48 18.21 16.31
N TYR A 221 -7.57 18.22 17.26
CA TYR A 221 -6.94 19.42 17.80
C TYR A 221 -6.38 20.38 16.74
N PHE A 222 -5.83 19.82 15.65
CA PHE A 222 -5.24 20.58 14.53
C PHE A 222 -6.29 21.22 13.60
N GLY A 223 -7.58 20.91 13.78
CA GLY A 223 -8.66 21.32 12.90
C GLY A 223 -9.21 20.18 12.05
N ARG A 224 -9.31 20.39 10.73
CA ARG A 224 -9.87 19.41 9.78
C ARG A 224 -8.99 19.28 8.54
N VAL A 225 -8.71 18.06 8.16
CA VAL A 225 -8.15 17.69 6.85
C VAL A 225 -9.19 16.91 6.07
N ARG A 226 -9.42 17.26 4.81
CA ARG A 226 -10.20 16.48 3.85
C ARG A 226 -9.39 16.29 2.58
N ILE A 227 -9.29 15.03 2.15
CA ILE A 227 -8.53 14.60 0.97
C ILE A 227 -9.47 13.79 0.10
N GLU A 228 -9.48 14.08 -1.18
CA GLU A 228 -10.22 13.31 -2.18
C GLU A 228 -9.27 12.92 -3.31
N VAL A 229 -9.29 11.65 -3.69
CA VAL A 229 -8.45 11.11 -4.77
C VAL A 229 -9.31 10.28 -5.71
N GLU A 230 -9.35 10.67 -6.97
CA GLU A 230 -9.92 9.90 -8.07
C GLU A 230 -8.78 9.17 -8.80
N ASN A 231 -8.75 7.84 -8.69
CA ASN A 231 -7.68 7.05 -9.27
C ASN A 231 -8.03 6.58 -10.69
N ILE A 232 -7.19 6.96 -11.66
CA ILE A 232 -7.23 6.34 -12.98
C ILE A 232 -6.69 4.92 -12.85
N PRO A 233 -7.47 3.88 -13.25
CA PRO A 233 -7.00 2.51 -13.22
C PRO A 233 -5.71 2.34 -14.04
N SER A 234 -4.81 1.47 -13.57
CA SER A 234 -3.74 0.94 -14.40
C SER A 234 -4.32 -0.13 -15.35
N ASP A 235 -3.46 -0.83 -16.10
CA ASP A 235 -3.89 -1.97 -16.93
C ASP A 235 -4.54 -3.08 -16.08
N ASN A 236 -4.24 -3.14 -14.78
CA ASN A 236 -5.00 -3.89 -13.81
C ASN A 236 -6.07 -2.96 -13.18
N PRO A 237 -7.37 -3.19 -13.40
CA PRO A 237 -8.45 -2.33 -12.90
C PRO A 237 -8.52 -2.26 -11.36
N LYS A 238 -7.85 -3.18 -10.66
CA LYS A 238 -7.77 -3.19 -9.19
C LYS A 238 -6.74 -2.20 -8.63
N THR A 239 -5.85 -1.63 -9.47
CA THR A 239 -4.77 -0.72 -9.04
C THR A 239 -4.81 0.60 -9.80
N GLY A 240 -4.52 1.72 -9.12
CA GLY A 240 -4.37 3.02 -9.75
C GLY A 240 -2.96 3.24 -10.32
N ARG A 241 -2.85 4.02 -11.38
CA ARG A 241 -1.55 4.38 -12.00
C ARG A 241 -0.61 5.09 -11.02
N ILE A 242 -1.15 5.88 -10.10
CA ILE A 242 -0.39 6.62 -9.08
C ILE A 242 0.41 5.71 -8.13
N VAL A 243 0.00 4.43 -7.97
CA VAL A 243 0.58 3.53 -6.97
C VAL A 243 2.06 3.26 -7.24
N ALA A 244 2.44 2.91 -8.48
CA ALA A 244 3.84 2.70 -8.85
C ALA A 244 4.66 4.00 -8.72
N LEU A 245 4.07 5.14 -9.09
CA LEU A 245 4.70 6.46 -8.96
C LEU A 245 4.95 6.84 -7.49
N SER A 246 4.04 6.45 -6.58
CA SER A 246 4.23 6.68 -5.15
C SER A 246 5.42 5.91 -4.58
N VAL A 247 5.66 4.68 -5.05
CA VAL A 247 6.84 3.88 -4.70
C VAL A 247 8.10 4.52 -5.29
N ALA A 248 8.09 4.87 -6.57
CA ALA A 248 9.22 5.55 -7.21
C ALA A 248 9.59 6.85 -6.47
N LYS A 249 8.59 7.66 -6.08
CA LYS A 249 8.78 8.86 -5.24
C LYS A 249 9.41 8.51 -3.88
N ALA A 250 8.93 7.46 -3.21
CA ALA A 250 9.47 7.04 -1.93
C ALA A 250 10.93 6.59 -2.04
N LEU A 251 11.29 5.87 -3.11
CA LEU A 251 12.67 5.50 -3.41
C LEU A 251 13.55 6.72 -3.68
N ARG A 252 13.10 7.62 -4.54
CA ARG A 252 13.79 8.88 -4.84
C ARG A 252 14.08 9.68 -3.57
N ASN A 253 13.14 9.74 -2.63
CA ASN A 253 13.29 10.47 -1.39
C ASN A 253 14.40 9.93 -0.47
N GLN A 254 14.82 8.66 -0.64
CA GLN A 254 15.92 8.11 0.16
C GLN A 254 17.29 8.67 -0.24
N SER A 255 17.45 9.19 -1.45
CA SER A 255 18.74 9.72 -1.96
C SER A 255 18.66 11.18 -2.42
N ALA A 256 17.47 11.75 -2.52
CA ALA A 256 17.29 13.11 -3.01
C ALA A 256 17.84 14.15 -2.03
N PRO A 257 18.57 15.18 -2.50
CA PRO A 257 19.06 16.28 -1.66
C PRO A 257 17.93 17.23 -1.21
N PHE A 258 16.77 17.17 -1.88
CA PHE A 258 15.60 17.97 -1.55
C PHE A 258 14.36 17.08 -1.54
N VAL A 259 13.70 16.99 -0.39
CA VAL A 259 12.58 16.07 -0.15
C VAL A 259 11.32 16.83 0.22
N ILE A 260 10.19 16.45 -0.39
CA ILE A 260 8.86 16.98 -0.09
C ILE A 260 7.96 15.83 0.35
N GLY A 261 7.22 16.03 1.45
CA GLY A 261 6.28 15.05 1.99
C GLY A 261 7.02 13.79 2.49
N LEU A 262 7.51 13.87 3.68
CA LEU A 262 8.18 12.78 4.42
C LEU A 262 7.15 11.84 5.03
#